data_1f2a771e3ce1b4fccc4ee1a74937a86e
#
_entry.id   1f2a771e3ce1b4fccc4ee1a74937a86e
#
_cell.length_a   1.000
_cell.length_b   1.000
_cell.length_c   1.000
_cell.angle_alpha   90.00
_cell.angle_beta   90.00
_cell.angle_gamma   90.00
#
_symmetry.space_group_name_H-M   'P 1'
#
loop_
_entity.id
_entity.type
_entity.pdbx_description
1 polymer ?
#
loop_
_entity_poly.entity_id
_entity_poly.type
_entity_poly.pdbx_seq_one_letter_code
_entity_poly.pdbx_strand_id
1 'polypeptide(L)'
;MKRDALRLFLRRVVLASLPLGGLAGCGQPGAGVADASAQLDGGGLVDASDPGEIGAEEKWCREGHVSGLVRRDLGSGPGGTFTQSDCTWACMEVSRCGSGPGVNHADCGINPVDLGLVAVDCNLWVRCGLVCGRRPAGLVTAGVAVADPVAEQLALAAHLEAASVIAFERLAEELAAFGAPPVLIAEARRAAADEVRHARVMATLAQRRGAIVPAVEVVPVGARSLVHLAVENAVEGCVGETWGAVVAMWQGEMAGDRDVRAAMGRIAEDEAGHAELAWQVASWARPRLDDGTWATVIALQRAAARQLAAQVEAHVSDAEVTILGLPRPEQARRLMSGVAPSLWA
;
A
#
# COMPACT_ATOMS: atom_id res chain seq x y z
N MET A 1 -4.79 -17.75 14.28
CA MET A 1 -5.19 -16.75 15.30
C MET A 1 -6.70 -16.89 15.51
N LYS A 2 -7.26 -16.68 16.70
CA LYS A 2 -8.72 -16.72 16.90
C LYS A 2 -9.35 -15.53 16.18
N ARG A 3 -10.53 -15.72 15.55
CA ARG A 3 -11.33 -14.61 15.00
C ARG A 3 -11.41 -13.51 16.06
N ASP A 4 -11.39 -12.29 15.65
CA ASP A 4 -11.37 -11.07 16.47
C ASP A 4 -10.06 -10.76 17.23
N ALA A 5 -9.13 -11.71 17.39
CA ALA A 5 -7.89 -11.43 18.13
C ALA A 5 -6.97 -10.48 17.37
N LEU A 6 -6.87 -10.63 16.04
CA LEU A 6 -6.08 -9.74 15.19
C LEU A 6 -6.68 -8.33 15.20
N ARG A 7 -7.98 -8.22 14.96
CA ARG A 7 -8.70 -6.93 14.96
C ARG A 7 -8.51 -6.17 16.27
N LEU A 8 -8.67 -6.83 17.41
CA LEU A 8 -8.46 -6.24 18.73
C LEU A 8 -7.00 -5.79 18.93
N PHE A 9 -6.05 -6.60 18.45
CA PHE A 9 -4.64 -6.26 18.51
C PHE A 9 -4.34 -5.01 17.68
N LEU A 10 -4.74 -4.98 16.40
CA LEU A 10 -4.52 -3.84 15.50
C LEU A 10 -5.16 -2.57 16.06
N ARG A 11 -6.40 -2.66 16.55
CA ARG A 11 -7.08 -1.53 17.18
C ARG A 11 -6.33 -0.99 18.40
N ARG A 12 -5.76 -1.85 19.22
CA ARG A 12 -4.93 -1.42 20.37
C ARG A 12 -3.67 -0.70 19.90
N VAL A 13 -3.00 -1.19 18.86
CA VAL A 13 -1.81 -0.54 18.30
C VAL A 13 -2.18 0.86 17.79
N VAL A 14 -3.27 0.99 17.04
CA VAL A 14 -3.72 2.29 16.52
C VAL A 14 -4.05 3.24 17.67
N LEU A 15 -4.88 2.83 18.62
CA LEU A 15 -5.28 3.68 19.76
C LEU A 15 -4.08 4.12 20.61
N ALA A 16 -3.10 3.24 20.83
CA ALA A 16 -1.88 3.57 21.57
C ALA A 16 -0.95 4.54 20.80
N SER A 17 -1.11 4.63 19.49
CA SER A 17 -0.30 5.48 18.61
C SER A 17 -0.94 6.85 18.35
N LEU A 18 -2.22 7.04 18.71
CA LEU A 18 -2.91 8.32 18.54
C LEU A 18 -2.19 9.41 19.36
N PRO A 19 -2.10 10.64 18.82
CA PRO A 19 -1.59 11.76 19.59
C PRO A 19 -2.50 11.95 20.82
N LEU A 20 -1.88 12.01 21.99
CA LEU A 20 -2.57 12.36 23.22
C LEU A 20 -3.12 13.78 23.02
N GLY A 21 -4.37 13.89 22.61
CA GLY A 21 -5.11 15.14 22.58
C GLY A 21 -5.09 15.68 23.99
N GLY A 22 -4.38 16.79 24.19
CA GLY A 22 -4.46 17.51 25.45
C GLY A 22 -5.93 17.77 25.74
N LEU A 23 -6.42 17.26 26.83
CA LEU A 23 -7.61 17.78 27.48
C LEU A 23 -7.28 19.21 27.89
N ALA A 24 -7.28 20.13 26.93
CA ALA A 24 -7.27 21.56 27.17
C ALA A 24 -8.62 21.88 27.76
N GLY A 25 -8.64 22.00 29.07
CA GLY A 25 -9.76 22.51 29.82
C GLY A 25 -10.26 23.83 29.22
N CYS A 26 -11.57 24.02 29.22
CA CYS A 26 -12.21 25.30 28.95
C CYS A 26 -11.63 26.38 29.88
N GLY A 27 -10.66 27.15 29.35
CA GLY A 27 -10.14 28.36 29.97
C GLY A 27 -10.66 29.55 29.19
N GLN A 28 -11.32 30.45 29.85
CA GLN A 28 -11.93 31.67 29.35
C GLN A 28 -10.93 32.60 28.65
N PRO A 29 -11.39 33.45 27.70
CA PRO A 29 -10.54 34.41 27.02
C PRO A 29 -10.20 35.60 27.92
N GLY A 30 -8.92 35.75 28.22
CA GLY A 30 -8.37 36.96 28.82
C GLY A 30 -7.92 37.92 27.74
N ALA A 31 -8.47 39.11 27.77
CA ALA A 31 -8.11 40.24 26.91
C ALA A 31 -6.66 40.72 27.16
N GLY A 32 -5.94 41.01 26.08
CA GLY A 32 -4.62 41.64 26.12
C GLY A 32 -4.28 42.18 24.76
N VAL A 33 -4.67 43.42 24.54
CA VAL A 33 -4.23 44.29 23.41
C VAL A 33 -2.78 44.72 23.69
N ALA A 34 -1.90 44.52 22.73
CA ALA A 34 -0.64 45.27 22.65
C ALA A 34 -0.31 45.49 21.18
N ASP A 35 -0.37 46.76 20.86
CA ASP A 35 0.03 47.43 19.65
C ASP A 35 1.56 47.44 19.53
N ALA A 36 2.11 47.16 18.36
CA ALA A 36 3.46 47.55 18.00
C ALA A 36 3.58 47.66 16.48
N SER A 37 3.40 48.87 16.04
CA SER A 37 3.87 49.38 14.76
C SER A 37 5.39 49.39 14.70
N ALA A 38 5.99 48.83 13.65
CA ALA A 38 7.35 49.17 13.21
C ALA A 38 7.52 48.93 11.71
N GLN A 39 7.53 50.03 11.02
CA GLN A 39 8.42 50.51 9.97
C GLN A 39 8.80 49.61 8.78
N LEU A 40 8.33 50.11 7.62
CA LEU A 40 8.80 49.86 6.26
C LEU A 40 10.18 50.51 6.05
N ASP A 41 11.11 49.76 5.49
CA ASP A 41 12.19 50.32 4.66
C ASP A 41 12.57 49.34 3.56
N GLY A 42 12.36 49.69 2.33
CA GLY A 42 13.41 50.05 1.36
C GLY A 42 13.79 48.93 0.41
N GLY A 43 13.14 48.88 -0.77
CA GLY A 43 13.82 48.94 -2.06
C GLY A 43 14.61 47.70 -2.54
N GLY A 44 14.06 47.05 -3.55
CA GLY A 44 14.79 46.16 -4.44
C GLY A 44 13.88 45.59 -5.50
N LEU A 45 13.78 46.26 -6.62
CA LEU A 45 13.18 45.74 -7.85
C LEU A 45 14.07 44.57 -8.31
N VAL A 46 13.56 43.35 -8.27
CA VAL A 46 14.11 42.19 -9.00
C VAL A 46 13.22 41.95 -10.22
N ASP A 47 13.91 41.90 -11.33
CA ASP A 47 13.46 41.71 -12.70
C ASP A 47 12.61 40.43 -12.82
N ALA A 48 11.39 40.58 -13.32
CA ALA A 48 10.46 39.48 -13.56
C ALA A 48 10.70 38.91 -14.97
N SER A 49 11.76 38.17 -15.15
CA SER A 49 11.99 37.41 -16.40
C SER A 49 12.90 36.19 -16.15
N ASP A 50 12.48 35.29 -15.27
CA ASP A 50 12.88 33.89 -15.31
C ASP A 50 11.74 33.08 -14.68
N PRO A 51 10.95 32.32 -15.47
CA PRO A 51 10.12 31.29 -14.92
C PRO A 51 11.05 30.14 -14.55
N GLY A 52 11.69 30.27 -13.39
CA GLY A 52 12.45 29.19 -12.80
C GLY A 52 11.57 27.95 -12.81
N GLU A 53 12.03 26.92 -13.49
CA GLU A 53 11.54 25.57 -13.41
C GLU A 53 11.32 25.24 -11.93
N ILE A 54 10.07 25.27 -11.51
CA ILE A 54 9.64 24.66 -10.25
C ILE A 54 9.86 23.17 -10.49
N GLY A 55 10.97 22.70 -9.96
CA GLY A 55 11.53 21.41 -10.27
C GLY A 55 10.52 20.29 -10.07
N ALA A 56 10.39 19.50 -11.10
CA ALA A 56 9.67 18.23 -11.07
C ALA A 56 10.22 17.26 -10.00
N GLU A 57 11.26 17.64 -9.26
CA GLU A 57 11.97 16.83 -8.27
C GLU A 57 11.25 16.67 -6.92
N GLU A 58 10.31 17.55 -6.57
CA GLU A 58 9.58 17.43 -5.29
C GLU A 58 8.49 16.34 -5.29
N LYS A 59 8.17 15.76 -6.44
CA LYS A 59 7.09 14.78 -6.61
C LYS A 59 7.52 13.33 -6.39
N TRP A 60 8.81 13.04 -6.27
CA TRP A 60 9.34 11.69 -6.24
C TRP A 60 9.96 11.38 -4.87
N CYS A 61 9.58 10.26 -4.29
CA CYS A 61 10.29 9.71 -3.16
C CYS A 61 11.71 9.30 -3.59
N ARG A 62 12.68 9.42 -2.69
CA ARG A 62 14.10 9.10 -2.89
C ARG A 62 14.31 7.80 -3.68
N GLU A 63 15.48 7.70 -4.37
CA GLU A 63 16.04 6.43 -4.79
C GLU A 63 15.78 5.35 -3.74
N GLY A 64 14.96 4.39 -4.08
CA GLY A 64 14.59 3.29 -3.20
C GLY A 64 15.14 1.99 -3.75
N HIS A 65 15.77 1.22 -2.88
CA HIS A 65 16.14 -0.15 -3.19
C HIS A 65 14.92 -1.04 -2.94
N VAL A 66 14.48 -1.75 -3.96
CA VAL A 66 13.35 -2.66 -3.90
C VAL A 66 13.81 -4.04 -4.31
N SER A 67 13.62 -5.02 -3.46
CA SER A 67 13.88 -6.42 -3.78
C SER A 67 12.62 -7.27 -3.62
N GLY A 68 12.45 -8.23 -4.50
CA GLY A 68 11.28 -9.11 -4.48
C GLY A 68 11.47 -10.35 -5.32
N LEU A 69 10.45 -11.19 -5.40
CA LEU A 69 10.42 -12.36 -6.26
C LEU A 69 9.40 -12.19 -7.37
N VAL A 70 9.82 -12.51 -8.58
CA VAL A 70 9.01 -12.50 -9.79
C VAL A 70 9.04 -13.88 -10.44
N ARG A 71 7.99 -14.25 -11.15
CA ARG A 71 7.92 -15.52 -11.87
C ARG A 71 8.92 -15.51 -13.05
N ARG A 72 9.66 -16.60 -13.19
CA ARG A 72 10.66 -16.79 -14.24
C ARG A 72 10.07 -16.85 -15.64
N ASP A 73 8.83 -17.31 -15.78
CA ASP A 73 8.12 -17.47 -17.05
C ASP A 73 7.62 -16.14 -17.65
N LEU A 74 7.68 -15.05 -16.90
CA LEU A 74 7.22 -13.74 -17.33
C LEU A 74 8.29 -12.83 -17.91
N GLY A 75 9.54 -13.28 -18.08
CA GLY A 75 10.63 -12.45 -18.55
C GLY A 75 11.75 -13.18 -19.28
N SER A 76 11.55 -14.41 -19.71
CA SER A 76 12.59 -15.11 -20.43
C SER A 76 12.44 -14.94 -21.95
N GLY A 77 13.29 -14.11 -22.53
CA GLY A 77 13.57 -14.15 -23.98
C GLY A 77 14.10 -15.54 -24.40
N PRO A 78 14.19 -15.83 -25.71
CA PRO A 78 14.71 -17.08 -26.22
C PRO A 78 16.11 -17.34 -25.67
N GLY A 79 16.27 -18.37 -24.83
CA GLY A 79 17.55 -18.75 -24.24
C GLY A 79 17.69 -18.53 -22.73
N GLY A 80 16.65 -18.08 -22.02
CA GLY A 80 16.67 -17.96 -20.54
C GLY A 80 17.53 -16.80 -20.02
N THR A 81 17.92 -15.86 -20.85
CA THR A 81 18.63 -14.63 -20.47
C THR A 81 17.62 -13.50 -20.31
N PHE A 82 17.72 -12.77 -19.20
CA PHE A 82 16.89 -11.61 -18.94
C PHE A 82 17.44 -10.38 -19.70
N THR A 83 16.53 -9.61 -20.31
CA THR A 83 16.84 -8.35 -20.98
C THR A 83 16.64 -7.17 -20.00
N GLN A 84 17.11 -5.98 -20.38
CA GLN A 84 16.85 -4.75 -19.62
C GLN A 84 15.33 -4.44 -19.49
N SER A 85 14.54 -4.80 -20.52
CA SER A 85 13.09 -4.67 -20.47
C SER A 85 12.47 -5.60 -19.43
N ASP A 86 12.97 -6.84 -19.33
CA ASP A 86 12.52 -7.80 -18.32
C ASP A 86 12.86 -7.31 -16.92
N CYS A 87 14.02 -6.69 -16.75
CA CYS A 87 14.46 -6.05 -15.53
C CYS A 87 13.53 -4.93 -15.11
N THR A 88 13.26 -3.99 -16.01
CA THR A 88 12.36 -2.86 -15.75
C THR A 88 10.97 -3.36 -15.36
N TRP A 89 10.43 -4.33 -16.09
CA TRP A 89 9.15 -4.93 -15.80
C TRP A 89 9.14 -5.64 -14.43
N ALA A 90 10.15 -6.47 -14.15
CA ALA A 90 10.26 -7.19 -12.88
C ALA A 90 10.40 -6.22 -11.67
N CYS A 91 11.12 -5.11 -11.87
CA CYS A 91 11.23 -4.07 -10.86
C CYS A 91 9.90 -3.34 -10.61
N MET A 92 9.09 -3.14 -11.64
CA MET A 92 7.74 -2.58 -11.50
C MET A 92 6.81 -3.53 -10.75
N GLU A 93 6.93 -4.83 -10.97
CA GLU A 93 6.15 -5.86 -10.26
C GLU A 93 6.48 -5.93 -8.76
N VAL A 94 7.74 -5.80 -8.39
CA VAL A 94 8.13 -5.82 -6.97
C VAL A 94 7.94 -4.46 -6.29
N SER A 95 7.88 -3.37 -7.05
CA SER A 95 7.61 -2.04 -6.53
C SER A 95 6.12 -1.93 -6.17
N ARG A 96 5.81 -1.82 -4.91
CA ARG A 96 4.44 -1.57 -4.43
C ARG A 96 3.98 -0.13 -4.60
N CYS A 97 4.87 0.72 -5.05
CA CYS A 97 4.59 2.12 -5.34
C CYS A 97 4.44 2.31 -6.85
N GLY A 98 3.50 3.14 -7.27
CA GLY A 98 3.35 3.48 -8.69
C GLY A 98 4.65 4.06 -9.23
N SER A 99 5.10 3.56 -10.38
CA SER A 99 6.24 4.13 -11.10
C SER A 99 5.79 5.37 -11.87
N GLY A 100 6.52 6.46 -11.75
CA GLY A 100 6.27 7.65 -12.53
C GLY A 100 6.82 7.58 -13.95
N PRO A 101 6.40 8.49 -14.84
CA PRO A 101 7.00 8.64 -16.14
C PRO A 101 8.47 9.07 -15.96
N GLY A 102 9.40 8.18 -16.28
CA GLY A 102 10.84 8.46 -16.15
C GLY A 102 11.69 7.40 -15.46
N VAL A 103 11.13 6.23 -15.12
CA VAL A 103 11.93 5.07 -14.68
C VAL A 103 12.80 4.59 -15.85
N ASN A 104 13.85 5.36 -16.15
CA ASN A 104 14.72 5.07 -17.29
C ASN A 104 15.94 4.23 -16.93
N HIS A 105 16.22 3.97 -15.66
CA HIS A 105 17.38 3.18 -15.26
C HIS A 105 17.10 2.43 -13.96
N ALA A 106 16.52 1.25 -14.07
CA ALA A 106 16.63 0.29 -13.01
C ALA A 106 17.96 -0.44 -13.17
N ASP A 107 18.92 -0.19 -12.31
CA ASP A 107 19.99 -1.14 -12.09
C ASP A 107 19.35 -2.35 -11.42
N CYS A 108 19.27 -3.45 -12.16
CA CYS A 108 18.54 -4.63 -11.73
C CYS A 108 19.50 -5.81 -11.65
N GLY A 109 19.58 -6.41 -10.48
CA GLY A 109 20.18 -7.72 -10.29
C GLY A 109 19.09 -8.79 -10.35
N ILE A 110 19.19 -9.76 -11.25
CA ILE A 110 18.27 -10.90 -11.30
C ILE A 110 19.05 -12.15 -10.90
N ASN A 111 18.61 -12.79 -9.81
CA ASN A 111 19.17 -14.04 -9.33
C ASN A 111 18.13 -15.16 -9.41
N PRO A 112 18.41 -16.28 -10.10
CA PRO A 112 17.53 -17.43 -10.11
C PRO A 112 17.31 -17.96 -8.70
N VAL A 113 16.06 -18.20 -8.34
CA VAL A 113 15.66 -18.88 -7.11
C VAL A 113 14.92 -20.13 -7.52
N ASP A 114 14.97 -21.18 -6.70
CA ASP A 114 14.22 -22.42 -6.94
C ASP A 114 12.71 -22.16 -7.06
N LEU A 115 11.98 -23.10 -7.63
CA LEU A 115 10.52 -23.06 -7.82
C LEU A 115 9.99 -22.14 -8.96
N GLY A 116 10.82 -21.82 -9.94
CA GLY A 116 10.42 -20.98 -11.08
C GLY A 116 10.26 -19.51 -10.71
N LEU A 117 10.88 -19.07 -9.64
CA LEU A 117 10.95 -17.68 -9.21
C LEU A 117 12.34 -17.11 -9.47
N VAL A 118 12.41 -15.81 -9.67
CA VAL A 118 13.66 -15.04 -9.73
C VAL A 118 13.62 -13.96 -8.66
N ALA A 119 14.71 -13.84 -7.91
CA ALA A 119 14.91 -12.71 -7.03
C ALA A 119 15.34 -11.51 -7.88
N VAL A 120 14.66 -10.41 -7.72
CA VAL A 120 14.93 -9.16 -8.41
C VAL A 120 15.37 -8.13 -7.38
N ASP A 121 16.43 -7.43 -7.70
CA ASP A 121 17.01 -6.39 -6.88
C ASP A 121 17.07 -5.11 -7.72
N CYS A 122 16.36 -4.08 -7.29
CA CYS A 122 16.08 -2.92 -8.11
C CYS A 122 16.37 -1.62 -7.37
N ASN A 123 17.06 -0.69 -8.03
CA ASN A 123 17.11 0.69 -7.61
C ASN A 123 16.11 1.50 -8.45
N LEU A 124 15.09 2.02 -7.81
CA LEU A 124 14.00 2.73 -8.47
C LEU A 124 13.74 4.09 -7.83
N TRP A 125 13.30 5.03 -8.65
CA TRP A 125 12.52 6.17 -8.16
C TRP A 125 11.08 5.72 -7.99
N VAL A 126 10.63 5.63 -6.76
CA VAL A 126 9.27 5.18 -6.45
C VAL A 126 8.43 6.30 -5.92
N ARG A 127 7.21 6.40 -6.44
CA ARG A 127 6.19 7.26 -5.86
C ARG A 127 5.48 6.48 -4.76
N CYS A 128 5.79 6.83 -3.53
CA CYS A 128 5.22 6.15 -2.39
C CYS A 128 3.89 6.79 -2.00
N GLY A 129 2.79 6.07 -2.19
CA GLY A 129 1.51 6.35 -1.56
C GLY A 129 1.21 5.25 -0.56
N LEU A 130 0.71 5.61 0.62
CA LEU A 130 0.14 4.64 1.56
C LEU A 130 -1.22 4.20 1.03
N VAL A 131 -1.22 3.30 0.06
CA VAL A 131 -2.44 2.81 -0.58
C VAL A 131 -2.66 1.37 -0.18
N CYS A 132 -3.87 1.09 0.29
CA CYS A 132 -4.33 -0.22 0.71
C CYS A 132 -4.88 -1.00 -0.47
N GLY A 133 -5.03 -2.31 -0.31
CA GLY A 133 -5.63 -3.22 -1.26
C GLY A 133 -4.69 -4.33 -1.70
N ARG A 134 -5.25 -5.53 -1.90
CA ARG A 134 -4.52 -6.72 -2.37
C ARG A 134 -4.27 -6.62 -3.87
N ARG A 135 -3.02 -6.66 -4.29
CA ARG A 135 -2.66 -6.55 -5.70
C ARG A 135 -2.65 -7.94 -6.36
N PRO A 136 -3.44 -8.14 -7.43
CA PRO A 136 -3.34 -9.39 -8.20
C PRO A 136 -2.04 -9.43 -8.99
N ALA A 137 -1.42 -10.60 -9.09
CA ALA A 137 -0.30 -10.79 -10.02
C ALA A 137 -0.73 -10.45 -11.45
N GLY A 138 0.11 -9.71 -12.16
CA GLY A 138 -0.15 -9.21 -13.51
C GLY A 138 -0.92 -7.88 -13.56
N LEU A 139 -1.11 -7.19 -12.43
CA LEU A 139 -1.72 -5.85 -12.41
C LEU A 139 -0.83 -4.86 -13.17
N VAL A 140 -1.39 -4.21 -14.18
CA VAL A 140 -0.72 -3.13 -14.89
C VAL A 140 -0.79 -1.85 -14.08
N THR A 141 0.36 -1.24 -13.81
CA THR A 141 0.41 0.01 -13.03
C THR A 141 -0.23 1.14 -13.82
N ALA A 142 -1.19 1.82 -13.23
CA ALA A 142 -1.86 2.97 -13.80
C ALA A 142 -1.40 4.28 -13.13
N GLY A 143 -1.12 5.30 -13.93
CA GLY A 143 -0.87 6.66 -13.44
C GLY A 143 -2.17 7.46 -13.32
N VAL A 144 -2.26 8.32 -12.33
CA VAL A 144 -3.37 9.30 -12.18
C VAL A 144 -2.84 10.68 -12.53
N ALA A 145 -3.39 11.29 -13.57
CA ALA A 145 -2.97 12.61 -14.03
C ALA A 145 -3.86 13.69 -13.39
N VAL A 146 -3.53 14.12 -12.17
CA VAL A 146 -4.22 15.22 -11.47
C VAL A 146 -3.23 15.99 -10.60
N ALA A 147 -3.41 17.31 -10.48
CA ALA A 147 -2.49 18.16 -9.72
C ALA A 147 -2.76 18.13 -8.19
N ASP A 148 -4.00 17.83 -7.77
CA ASP A 148 -4.36 17.71 -6.35
C ASP A 148 -3.86 16.35 -5.79
N PRO A 149 -2.89 16.32 -4.85
CA PRO A 149 -2.36 15.08 -4.29
C PRO A 149 -3.43 14.29 -3.54
N VAL A 150 -4.41 14.95 -2.95
CA VAL A 150 -5.53 14.28 -2.26
C VAL A 150 -6.44 13.57 -3.27
N ALA A 151 -6.75 14.22 -4.39
CA ALA A 151 -7.53 13.63 -5.47
C ALA A 151 -6.81 12.44 -6.11
N GLU A 152 -5.50 12.58 -6.31
CA GLU A 152 -4.65 11.52 -6.83
C GLU A 152 -4.61 10.31 -5.90
N GLN A 153 -4.38 10.51 -4.61
CA GLN A 153 -4.35 9.44 -3.61
C GLN A 153 -5.69 8.69 -3.55
N LEU A 154 -6.82 9.40 -3.60
CA LEU A 154 -8.15 8.79 -3.61
C LEU A 154 -8.41 7.98 -4.90
N ALA A 155 -7.97 8.49 -6.05
CA ALA A 155 -8.14 7.79 -7.33
C ALA A 155 -7.26 6.53 -7.40
N LEU A 156 -6.03 6.60 -6.90
CA LEU A 156 -5.13 5.45 -6.79
C LEU A 156 -5.69 4.40 -5.83
N ALA A 157 -6.22 4.82 -4.68
CA ALA A 157 -6.89 3.92 -3.76
C ALA A 157 -8.07 3.21 -4.44
N ALA A 158 -8.95 3.96 -5.12
CA ALA A 158 -10.08 3.38 -5.84
C ALA A 158 -9.66 2.36 -6.93
N HIS A 159 -8.55 2.63 -7.62
CA HIS A 159 -7.98 1.72 -8.61
C HIS A 159 -7.50 0.42 -7.96
N LEU A 160 -6.78 0.51 -6.84
CA LEU A 160 -6.26 -0.67 -6.14
C LEU A 160 -7.36 -1.49 -5.47
N GLU A 161 -8.38 -0.85 -4.88
CA GLU A 161 -9.56 -1.56 -4.38
C GLU A 161 -10.27 -2.33 -5.52
N ALA A 162 -10.40 -1.72 -6.69
CA ALA A 162 -10.97 -2.40 -7.86
C ALA A 162 -10.08 -3.56 -8.35
N ALA A 163 -8.77 -3.45 -8.25
CA ALA A 163 -7.85 -4.55 -8.57
C ALA A 163 -7.92 -5.68 -7.52
N SER A 164 -8.15 -5.34 -6.24
CA SER A 164 -8.31 -6.30 -5.15
C SER A 164 -9.51 -7.24 -5.36
N VAL A 165 -10.57 -6.79 -6.03
CA VAL A 165 -11.70 -7.65 -6.42
C VAL A 165 -11.18 -8.86 -7.19
N ILE A 166 -10.36 -8.63 -8.22
CA ILE A 166 -9.79 -9.69 -9.08
C ILE A 166 -8.86 -10.60 -8.26
N ALA A 167 -8.09 -10.01 -7.34
CA ALA A 167 -7.19 -10.76 -6.47
C ALA A 167 -7.95 -11.72 -5.54
N PHE A 168 -9.03 -11.28 -4.92
CA PHE A 168 -9.84 -12.11 -4.03
C PHE A 168 -10.69 -13.15 -4.78
N GLU A 169 -11.22 -12.83 -5.97
CA GLU A 169 -11.89 -13.81 -6.83
C GLU A 169 -10.92 -14.93 -7.22
N ARG A 170 -9.71 -14.58 -7.67
CA ARG A 170 -8.64 -15.54 -7.97
C ARG A 170 -8.26 -16.37 -6.75
N LEU A 171 -8.11 -15.76 -5.58
CA LEU A 171 -7.84 -16.47 -4.34
C LEU A 171 -8.92 -17.50 -4.04
N ALA A 172 -10.20 -17.16 -4.20
CA ALA A 172 -11.32 -18.08 -3.97
C ALA A 172 -11.29 -19.28 -4.93
N GLU A 173 -10.98 -19.04 -6.21
CA GLU A 173 -10.83 -20.10 -7.22
C GLU A 173 -9.65 -21.03 -6.91
N GLU A 174 -8.51 -20.49 -6.58
CA GLU A 174 -7.31 -21.25 -6.23
C GLU A 174 -7.50 -22.04 -4.93
N LEU A 175 -8.10 -21.44 -3.90
CA LEU A 175 -8.45 -22.15 -2.67
C LEU A 175 -9.36 -23.35 -2.96
N ALA A 176 -10.35 -23.18 -3.86
CA ALA A 176 -11.22 -24.28 -4.28
C ALA A 176 -10.45 -25.36 -5.04
N ALA A 177 -9.56 -24.97 -5.97
CA ALA A 177 -8.74 -25.90 -6.76
C ALA A 177 -7.78 -26.72 -5.89
N PHE A 178 -7.25 -26.12 -4.83
CA PHE A 178 -6.35 -26.81 -3.88
C PHE A 178 -7.07 -27.48 -2.71
N GLY A 179 -8.41 -27.59 -2.74
CA GLY A 179 -9.19 -28.29 -1.74
C GLY A 179 -9.20 -27.63 -0.37
N ALA A 180 -9.20 -26.31 -0.33
CA ALA A 180 -9.35 -25.56 0.91
C ALA A 180 -10.75 -25.75 1.54
N PRO A 181 -10.88 -25.59 2.86
CA PRO A 181 -12.18 -25.63 3.52
C PRO A 181 -13.17 -24.62 2.89
N PRO A 182 -14.46 -25.01 2.71
CA PRO A 182 -15.47 -24.13 2.10
C PRO A 182 -15.60 -22.75 2.78
N VAL A 183 -15.29 -22.67 4.07
CA VAL A 183 -15.33 -21.41 4.82
C VAL A 183 -14.29 -20.40 4.30
N LEU A 184 -13.07 -20.84 3.96
CA LEU A 184 -12.03 -19.95 3.41
C LEU A 184 -12.41 -19.45 2.02
N ILE A 185 -13.00 -20.31 1.19
CA ILE A 185 -13.49 -19.97 -0.14
C ILE A 185 -14.62 -18.92 -0.04
N ALA A 186 -15.56 -19.16 0.88
CA ALA A 186 -16.67 -18.23 1.10
C ALA A 186 -16.18 -16.86 1.65
N GLU A 187 -15.18 -16.88 2.51
CA GLU A 187 -14.59 -15.64 3.05
C GLU A 187 -13.83 -14.86 1.97
N ALA A 188 -13.09 -15.52 1.07
CA ALA A 188 -12.45 -14.87 -0.06
C ALA A 188 -13.46 -14.24 -1.03
N ARG A 189 -14.59 -14.92 -1.33
CA ARG A 189 -15.66 -14.34 -2.14
C ARG A 189 -16.35 -13.15 -1.46
N ARG A 190 -16.51 -13.20 -0.14
CA ARG A 190 -17.03 -12.06 0.63
C ARG A 190 -16.07 -10.88 0.57
N ALA A 191 -14.78 -11.12 0.75
CA ALA A 191 -13.76 -10.07 0.62
C ALA A 191 -13.82 -9.41 -0.77
N ALA A 192 -13.95 -10.18 -1.86
CA ALA A 192 -14.14 -9.61 -3.20
C ALA A 192 -15.38 -8.69 -3.27
N ALA A 193 -16.49 -9.05 -2.62
CA ALA A 193 -17.69 -8.22 -2.58
C ALA A 193 -17.51 -6.97 -1.72
N ASP A 194 -16.68 -7.02 -0.67
CA ASP A 194 -16.30 -5.88 0.15
C ASP A 194 -15.49 -4.90 -0.69
N GLU A 195 -14.50 -5.37 -1.47
CA GLU A 195 -13.66 -4.57 -2.36
C GLU A 195 -14.48 -3.83 -3.44
N VAL A 196 -15.55 -4.42 -3.98
CA VAL A 196 -16.47 -3.71 -4.89
C VAL A 196 -17.09 -2.49 -4.20
N ARG A 197 -17.40 -2.58 -2.91
CA ARG A 197 -17.94 -1.44 -2.14
C ARG A 197 -16.87 -0.40 -1.86
N HIS A 198 -15.68 -0.82 -1.48
CA HIS A 198 -14.52 0.05 -1.22
C HIS A 198 -14.18 0.85 -2.48
N ALA A 199 -14.02 0.20 -3.62
CA ALA A 199 -13.72 0.84 -4.90
C ALA A 199 -14.75 1.92 -5.27
N ARG A 200 -16.05 1.65 -5.09
CA ARG A 200 -17.11 2.63 -5.37
C ARG A 200 -17.06 3.84 -4.44
N VAL A 201 -16.82 3.62 -3.16
CA VAL A 201 -16.72 4.70 -2.16
C VAL A 201 -15.51 5.57 -2.47
N MET A 202 -14.34 4.97 -2.68
CA MET A 202 -13.11 5.71 -2.99
C MET A 202 -13.21 6.43 -4.34
N ALA A 203 -13.79 5.80 -5.37
CA ALA A 203 -14.05 6.47 -6.66
C ALA A 203 -14.97 7.68 -6.52
N THR A 204 -16.01 7.59 -5.70
CA THR A 204 -16.92 8.71 -5.43
C THR A 204 -16.18 9.87 -4.77
N LEU A 205 -15.31 9.60 -3.80
CA LEU A 205 -14.51 10.62 -3.13
C LEU A 205 -13.49 11.26 -4.09
N ALA A 206 -12.85 10.47 -4.94
CA ALA A 206 -11.91 10.94 -5.96
C ALA A 206 -12.60 11.85 -7.00
N GLN A 207 -13.76 11.42 -7.53
CA GLN A 207 -14.55 12.16 -8.52
C GLN A 207 -15.03 13.51 -7.99
N ARG A 208 -15.43 13.60 -6.72
CA ARG A 208 -15.81 14.88 -6.09
C ARG A 208 -14.65 15.89 -6.06
N ARG A 209 -13.42 15.43 -6.22
CA ARG A 209 -12.21 16.25 -6.32
C ARG A 209 -11.67 16.36 -7.74
N GLY A 210 -12.47 15.96 -8.74
CA GLY A 210 -12.11 16.08 -10.15
C GLY A 210 -11.14 15.03 -10.67
N ALA A 211 -10.80 13.99 -9.89
CA ALA A 211 -9.94 12.92 -10.39
C ALA A 211 -10.74 11.87 -11.18
N ILE A 212 -10.08 11.32 -12.19
CA ILE A 212 -10.57 10.16 -12.96
C ILE A 212 -9.84 8.93 -12.44
N VAL A 213 -10.60 7.92 -12.02
CA VAL A 213 -10.04 6.65 -11.59
C VAL A 213 -9.61 5.85 -12.82
N PRO A 214 -8.36 5.41 -12.91
CA PRO A 214 -7.90 4.59 -14.02
C PRO A 214 -8.62 3.24 -14.06
N ALA A 215 -8.85 2.71 -15.25
CA ALA A 215 -9.35 1.35 -15.41
C ALA A 215 -8.32 0.33 -14.89
N VAL A 216 -8.81 -0.77 -14.33
CA VAL A 216 -7.95 -1.88 -13.92
C VAL A 216 -7.66 -2.76 -15.13
N GLU A 217 -6.38 -3.00 -15.37
CA GLU A 217 -5.90 -3.94 -16.38
C GLU A 217 -5.02 -4.98 -15.69
N VAL A 218 -5.33 -6.26 -15.89
CA VAL A 218 -4.55 -7.38 -15.34
C VAL A 218 -4.17 -8.31 -16.47
N VAL A 219 -2.87 -8.46 -16.70
CA VAL A 219 -2.34 -9.44 -17.67
C VAL A 219 -2.64 -10.84 -17.13
N PRO A 220 -3.21 -11.74 -17.98
CA PRO A 220 -3.47 -13.10 -17.56
C PRO A 220 -2.19 -13.81 -17.12
N VAL A 221 -2.22 -14.38 -15.92
CA VAL A 221 -1.14 -15.26 -15.44
C VAL A 221 -1.60 -16.71 -15.61
N GLY A 222 -0.67 -17.59 -16.01
CA GLY A 222 -0.96 -19.01 -16.17
C GLY A 222 -1.36 -19.70 -14.85
N ALA A 223 -1.64 -20.99 -14.90
CA ALA A 223 -1.98 -21.79 -13.71
C ALA A 223 -0.89 -21.65 -12.64
N ARG A 224 -1.29 -21.35 -11.42
CA ARG A 224 -0.36 -21.14 -10.30
C ARG A 224 -0.33 -22.36 -9.38
N SER A 225 0.80 -22.63 -8.75
CA SER A 225 0.94 -23.67 -7.75
C SER A 225 0.49 -23.18 -6.36
N LEU A 226 0.33 -24.11 -5.42
CA LEU A 226 0.06 -23.76 -4.02
C LEU A 226 1.16 -22.88 -3.42
N VAL A 227 2.41 -23.01 -3.89
CA VAL A 227 3.53 -22.18 -3.45
C VAL A 227 3.31 -20.72 -3.89
N HIS A 228 2.89 -20.50 -5.14
CA HIS A 228 2.58 -19.14 -5.61
C HIS A 228 1.44 -18.49 -4.83
N LEU A 229 0.37 -19.26 -4.54
CA LEU A 229 -0.71 -18.79 -3.67
C LEU A 229 -0.17 -18.43 -2.28
N ALA A 230 0.66 -19.29 -1.67
CA ALA A 230 1.20 -19.07 -0.34
C ALA A 230 2.11 -17.82 -0.28
N VAL A 231 2.96 -17.62 -1.31
CA VAL A 231 3.83 -16.44 -1.42
C VAL A 231 3.00 -15.17 -1.58
N GLU A 232 2.08 -15.13 -2.53
CA GLU A 232 1.21 -13.95 -2.72
C GLU A 232 0.40 -13.66 -1.46
N ASN A 233 -0.15 -14.69 -0.82
CA ASN A 233 -0.89 -14.51 0.42
C ASN A 233 -0.01 -14.01 1.57
N ALA A 234 1.25 -14.43 1.66
CA ALA A 234 2.18 -13.93 2.67
C ALA A 234 2.53 -12.45 2.45
N VAL A 235 2.72 -12.06 1.20
CA VAL A 235 3.14 -10.70 0.82
C VAL A 235 1.94 -9.74 0.79
N GLU A 236 0.93 -10.04 -0.02
CA GLU A 236 -0.23 -9.15 -0.20
C GLU A 236 -1.23 -9.27 0.95
N GLY A 237 -1.46 -10.48 1.43
CA GLY A 237 -2.42 -10.73 2.50
C GLY A 237 -1.85 -10.48 3.89
N CYS A 238 -0.89 -11.31 4.35
CA CYS A 238 -0.39 -11.21 5.73
C CYS A 238 0.37 -9.91 6.01
N VAL A 239 0.98 -9.26 5.02
CA VAL A 239 1.64 -7.95 5.19
C VAL A 239 0.75 -6.83 4.67
N GLY A 240 0.33 -6.88 3.41
CA GLY A 240 -0.41 -5.80 2.76
C GLY A 240 -1.75 -5.50 3.43
N GLU A 241 -2.66 -6.49 3.52
CA GLU A 241 -3.98 -6.32 4.15
C GLU A 241 -3.88 -5.95 5.63
N THR A 242 -2.91 -6.55 6.35
CA THR A 242 -2.71 -6.19 7.77
C THR A 242 -2.32 -4.72 7.93
N TRP A 243 -1.43 -4.22 7.06
CA TRP A 243 -1.07 -2.80 7.08
C TRP A 243 -2.21 -1.92 6.59
N GLY A 244 -2.94 -2.34 5.56
CA GLY A 244 -4.14 -1.68 5.07
C GLY A 244 -5.17 -1.45 6.18
N ALA A 245 -5.45 -2.49 6.97
CA ALA A 245 -6.33 -2.39 8.12
C ALA A 245 -5.85 -1.35 9.16
N VAL A 246 -4.54 -1.32 9.44
CA VAL A 246 -3.94 -0.34 10.38
C VAL A 246 -4.12 1.09 9.86
N VAL A 247 -3.82 1.33 8.59
CA VAL A 247 -3.94 2.67 7.99
C VAL A 247 -5.41 3.09 7.91
N ALA A 248 -6.31 2.20 7.51
CA ALA A 248 -7.75 2.49 7.45
C ALA A 248 -8.32 2.82 8.84
N MET A 249 -7.93 2.06 9.89
CA MET A 249 -8.31 2.37 11.29
C MET A 249 -7.77 3.74 11.71
N TRP A 250 -6.52 4.05 11.38
CA TRP A 250 -5.91 5.35 11.68
C TRP A 250 -6.64 6.50 10.97
N GLN A 251 -6.93 6.36 9.68
CA GLN A 251 -7.68 7.37 8.91
C GLN A 251 -9.11 7.55 9.43
N GLY A 252 -9.76 6.47 9.87
CA GLY A 252 -11.07 6.50 10.51
C GLY A 252 -11.11 7.38 11.77
N GLU A 253 -9.97 7.56 12.44
CA GLU A 253 -9.84 8.43 13.62
C GLU A 253 -9.33 9.84 13.24
N MET A 254 -8.39 9.93 12.30
CA MET A 254 -7.57 11.12 12.07
C MET A 254 -7.99 11.97 10.86
N ALA A 255 -8.75 11.44 9.89
CA ALA A 255 -9.13 12.19 8.71
C ALA A 255 -9.93 13.46 9.08
N GLY A 256 -9.50 14.61 8.55
CA GLY A 256 -10.20 15.88 8.73
C GLY A 256 -11.49 15.98 7.93
N ASP A 257 -11.50 15.39 6.72
CA ASP A 257 -12.71 15.29 5.90
C ASP A 257 -13.68 14.26 6.53
N ARG A 258 -14.92 14.70 6.77
CA ARG A 258 -15.94 13.89 7.46
C ARG A 258 -16.34 12.65 6.64
N ASP A 259 -16.43 12.79 5.33
CA ASP A 259 -16.86 11.70 4.44
C ASP A 259 -15.75 10.67 4.32
N VAL A 260 -14.48 11.10 4.22
CA VAL A 260 -13.31 10.22 4.27
C VAL A 260 -13.26 9.48 5.61
N ARG A 261 -13.39 10.18 6.73
CA ARG A 261 -13.38 9.57 8.07
C ARG A 261 -14.44 8.48 8.19
N ALA A 262 -15.67 8.79 7.77
CA ALA A 262 -16.79 7.85 7.83
C ALA A 262 -16.60 6.65 6.87
N ALA A 263 -15.99 6.86 5.70
CA ALA A 263 -15.67 5.80 4.75
C ALA A 263 -14.59 4.88 5.33
N MET A 264 -13.46 5.44 5.77
CA MET A 264 -12.33 4.67 6.28
C MET A 264 -12.68 3.90 7.57
N GLY A 265 -13.52 4.46 8.44
CA GLY A 265 -14.01 3.74 9.62
C GLY A 265 -14.80 2.47 9.28
N ARG A 266 -15.54 2.45 8.15
CA ARG A 266 -16.23 1.23 7.67
C ARG A 266 -15.29 0.28 6.94
N ILE A 267 -14.44 0.80 6.06
CA ILE A 267 -13.43 0.03 5.35
C ILE A 267 -12.51 -0.70 6.33
N ALA A 268 -12.10 -0.05 7.42
CA ALA A 268 -11.23 -0.63 8.43
C ALA A 268 -11.75 -1.94 9.05
N GLU A 269 -13.07 -2.05 9.21
CA GLU A 269 -13.69 -3.28 9.74
C GLU A 269 -13.59 -4.44 8.74
N ASP A 270 -13.79 -4.15 7.45
CA ASP A 270 -13.68 -5.13 6.37
C ASP A 270 -12.22 -5.54 6.16
N GLU A 271 -11.28 -4.57 6.12
CA GLU A 271 -9.84 -4.79 5.99
C GLU A 271 -9.26 -5.67 7.10
N ALA A 272 -9.70 -5.48 8.35
CA ALA A 272 -9.31 -6.37 9.43
C ALA A 272 -9.78 -7.81 9.18
N GLY A 273 -10.94 -8.00 8.55
CA GLY A 273 -11.44 -9.31 8.12
C GLY A 273 -10.59 -9.90 6.99
N HIS A 274 -10.15 -9.09 6.03
CA HIS A 274 -9.26 -9.52 4.94
C HIS A 274 -7.89 -9.97 5.48
N ALA A 275 -7.33 -9.21 6.41
CA ALA A 275 -6.11 -9.61 7.11
C ALA A 275 -6.29 -10.92 7.87
N GLU A 276 -7.40 -11.11 8.61
CA GLU A 276 -7.70 -12.36 9.31
C GLU A 276 -7.79 -13.55 8.33
N LEU A 277 -8.45 -13.39 7.18
CA LEU A 277 -8.52 -14.39 6.13
C LEU A 277 -7.11 -14.77 5.64
N ALA A 278 -6.24 -13.79 5.40
CA ALA A 278 -4.88 -14.05 4.95
C ALA A 278 -4.09 -14.93 5.95
N TRP A 279 -4.19 -14.65 7.25
CA TRP A 279 -3.55 -15.47 8.28
C TRP A 279 -4.17 -16.87 8.40
N GLN A 280 -5.45 -17.04 8.15
CA GLN A 280 -6.11 -18.34 8.09
C GLN A 280 -5.66 -19.14 6.87
N VAL A 281 -5.54 -18.50 5.70
CA VAL A 281 -5.00 -19.12 4.47
C VAL A 281 -3.55 -19.55 4.68
N ALA A 282 -2.71 -18.73 5.30
CA ALA A 282 -1.33 -19.11 5.66
C ALA A 282 -1.29 -20.34 6.57
N SER A 283 -2.13 -20.39 7.61
CA SER A 283 -2.25 -21.53 8.51
C SER A 283 -2.73 -22.81 7.80
N TRP A 284 -3.63 -22.69 6.83
CA TRP A 284 -4.12 -23.79 6.01
C TRP A 284 -3.05 -24.28 5.02
N ALA A 285 -2.27 -23.39 4.42
CA ALA A 285 -1.24 -23.72 3.44
C ALA A 285 0.00 -24.38 4.11
N ARG A 286 0.37 -23.96 5.32
CA ARG A 286 1.58 -24.42 6.03
C ARG A 286 1.78 -25.94 6.03
N PRO A 287 0.83 -26.78 6.45
CA PRO A 287 1.03 -28.23 6.52
C PRO A 287 1.01 -28.93 5.14
N ARG A 288 0.79 -28.19 4.07
CA ARG A 288 0.73 -28.66 2.67
C ARG A 288 2.02 -28.37 1.90
N LEU A 289 2.93 -27.65 2.51
CA LEU A 289 4.24 -27.29 1.98
C LEU A 289 5.33 -27.91 2.84
N ASP A 290 6.42 -28.35 2.22
CA ASP A 290 7.60 -28.81 2.95
C ASP A 290 8.26 -27.65 3.72
N ASP A 291 9.14 -27.98 4.65
CA ASP A 291 9.75 -27.01 5.54
C ASP A 291 10.66 -26.00 4.81
N GLY A 292 11.37 -26.42 3.75
CA GLY A 292 12.24 -25.56 2.96
C GLY A 292 11.43 -24.54 2.16
N THR A 293 10.38 -25.00 1.48
CA THR A 293 9.44 -24.14 0.77
C THR A 293 8.76 -23.14 1.72
N TRP A 294 8.31 -23.60 2.89
CA TRP A 294 7.72 -22.72 3.88
C TRP A 294 8.70 -21.68 4.43
N ALA A 295 9.94 -22.06 4.68
CA ALA A 295 10.98 -21.12 5.09
C ALA A 295 11.17 -20.00 4.05
N THR A 296 11.08 -20.33 2.75
CA THR A 296 11.12 -19.34 1.67
C THR A 296 9.91 -18.40 1.72
N VAL A 297 8.69 -18.91 1.92
CA VAL A 297 7.48 -18.09 2.08
C VAL A 297 7.64 -17.09 3.22
N ILE A 298 8.14 -17.53 4.38
CA ILE A 298 8.38 -16.66 5.54
C ILE A 298 9.48 -15.64 5.27
N ALA A 299 10.56 -16.03 4.58
CA ALA A 299 11.62 -15.08 4.21
C ALA A 299 11.08 -13.94 3.33
N LEU A 300 10.18 -14.24 2.40
CA LEU A 300 9.51 -13.28 1.53
C LEU A 300 8.51 -12.40 2.28
N GLN A 301 7.74 -12.96 3.21
CA GLN A 301 6.88 -12.19 4.10
C GLN A 301 7.70 -11.15 4.87
N ARG A 302 8.82 -11.57 5.44
CA ARG A 302 9.74 -10.67 6.18
C ARG A 302 10.36 -9.61 5.27
N ALA A 303 10.73 -9.98 4.04
CA ALA A 303 11.24 -9.03 3.06
C ALA A 303 10.18 -7.98 2.70
N ALA A 304 8.93 -8.41 2.45
CA ALA A 304 7.82 -7.50 2.20
C ALA A 304 7.55 -6.55 3.38
N ALA A 305 7.62 -7.04 4.61
CA ALA A 305 7.46 -6.21 5.81
C ALA A 305 8.61 -5.18 5.96
N ARG A 306 9.85 -5.55 5.65
CA ARG A 306 10.99 -4.59 5.64
C ARG A 306 10.84 -3.55 4.54
N GLN A 307 10.41 -3.95 3.35
CA GLN A 307 10.14 -3.04 2.25
C GLN A 307 9.03 -2.05 2.61
N LEU A 308 7.93 -2.54 3.19
CA LEU A 308 6.85 -1.70 3.70
C LEU A 308 7.36 -0.71 4.75
N ALA A 309 8.22 -1.14 5.68
CA ALA A 309 8.83 -0.28 6.68
C ALA A 309 9.69 0.85 6.05
N ALA A 310 10.35 0.59 4.93
CA ALA A 310 11.07 1.62 4.18
C ALA A 310 10.08 2.58 3.45
N GLN A 311 8.98 2.06 2.92
CA GLN A 311 7.97 2.85 2.22
C GLN A 311 7.20 3.82 3.13
N VAL A 312 6.97 3.46 4.40
CA VAL A 312 6.29 4.35 5.37
C VAL A 312 7.12 5.57 5.78
N GLU A 313 8.39 5.62 5.39
CA GLU A 313 9.25 6.81 5.53
C GLU A 313 9.00 7.86 4.44
N ALA A 314 8.17 7.56 3.44
CA ALA A 314 7.89 8.47 2.34
C ALA A 314 7.20 9.76 2.81
N HIS A 315 7.45 10.82 2.06
CA HIS A 315 6.81 12.11 2.30
C HIS A 315 5.29 12.02 2.05
N VAL A 316 4.54 12.54 3.00
CA VAL A 316 3.09 12.73 2.90
C VAL A 316 2.83 14.23 3.01
N SER A 317 2.10 14.81 2.07
CA SER A 317 1.79 16.24 2.06
C SER A 317 0.88 16.64 3.24
N ASP A 318 0.95 17.89 3.67
CA ASP A 318 0.07 18.40 4.73
C ASP A 318 -1.42 18.29 4.37
N ALA A 319 -1.76 18.38 3.09
CA ALA A 319 -3.12 18.20 2.61
C ALA A 319 -3.60 16.75 2.80
N GLU A 320 -2.78 15.77 2.44
CA GLU A 320 -3.09 14.35 2.64
C GLU A 320 -3.21 14.00 4.13
N VAL A 321 -2.31 14.52 4.96
CA VAL A 321 -2.41 14.35 6.43
C VAL A 321 -3.69 14.97 6.97
N THR A 322 -4.00 16.21 6.59
CA THR A 322 -5.13 16.95 7.17
C THR A 322 -6.46 16.42 6.66
N ILE A 323 -6.57 16.16 5.35
CA ILE A 323 -7.84 15.79 4.71
C ILE A 323 -8.09 14.30 4.80
N LEU A 324 -7.11 13.48 4.40
CA LEU A 324 -7.24 12.03 4.37
C LEU A 324 -6.86 11.37 5.69
N GLY A 325 -6.21 12.09 6.61
CA GLY A 325 -5.72 11.51 7.87
C GLY A 325 -4.57 10.53 7.65
N LEU A 326 -3.80 10.63 6.57
CA LEU A 326 -2.65 9.75 6.40
C LEU A 326 -1.63 9.97 7.52
N PRO A 327 -1.02 8.91 8.05
CA PRO A 327 -0.03 9.05 9.11
C PRO A 327 1.24 9.71 8.54
N ARG A 328 1.79 10.69 9.27
CA ARG A 328 3.13 11.21 8.98
C ARG A 328 4.19 10.11 9.19
N PRO A 329 5.39 10.22 8.61
CA PRO A 329 6.42 9.18 8.72
C PRO A 329 6.69 8.72 10.16
N GLU A 330 6.77 9.64 11.13
CA GLU A 330 6.99 9.29 12.54
C GLU A 330 5.79 8.55 13.18
N GLN A 331 4.56 8.83 12.73
CA GLN A 331 3.35 8.14 13.18
C GLN A 331 3.29 6.75 12.54
N ALA A 332 3.58 6.66 11.24
CA ALA A 332 3.65 5.39 10.51
C ALA A 332 4.72 4.45 11.10
N ARG A 333 5.89 4.97 11.49
CA ARG A 333 6.91 4.19 12.22
C ARG A 333 6.40 3.67 13.56
N ARG A 334 5.67 4.47 14.34
CA ARG A 334 5.07 4.00 15.60
C ARG A 334 4.06 2.88 15.36
N LEU A 335 3.18 3.03 14.39
CA LEU A 335 2.22 1.99 14.01
C LEU A 335 2.95 0.71 13.58
N MET A 336 3.97 0.83 12.72
CA MET A 336 4.79 -0.28 12.26
C MET A 336 5.50 -0.99 13.42
N SER A 337 6.11 -0.24 14.35
CA SER A 337 6.79 -0.81 15.51
C SER A 337 5.84 -1.53 16.47
N GLY A 338 4.55 -1.17 16.48
CA GLY A 338 3.52 -1.86 17.24
C GLY A 338 3.08 -3.19 16.61
N VAL A 339 3.16 -3.32 15.29
CA VAL A 339 2.67 -4.47 14.53
C VAL A 339 3.78 -5.48 14.20
N ALA A 340 4.89 -5.00 13.66
CA ALA A 340 5.92 -5.84 13.05
C ALA A 340 6.51 -6.91 13.99
N PRO A 341 6.86 -6.62 15.26
CA PRO A 341 7.44 -7.62 16.15
C PRO A 341 6.52 -8.79 16.47
N SER A 342 5.21 -8.57 16.42
CA SER A 342 4.22 -9.60 16.78
C SER A 342 3.78 -10.44 15.60
N LEU A 343 3.83 -9.90 14.37
CA LEU A 343 3.25 -10.53 13.19
C LEU A 343 4.28 -10.91 12.13
N TRP A 344 5.41 -10.18 12.02
CA TRP A 344 6.36 -10.35 10.91
C TRP A 344 7.82 -10.59 11.36
N ALA A 345 8.06 -10.85 12.65
CA ALA A 345 9.39 -11.11 13.20
C ALA A 345 9.96 -12.49 12.80
#